data_97e4fe520c754d838f3629eeff793f72
#
_entry.id   97e4fe520c754d838f3629eeff793f72
#
_cell.length_a   1.000
_cell.length_b   1.000
_cell.length_c   1.000
_cell.angle_alpha   90.00
_cell.angle_beta   90.00
_cell.angle_gamma   90.00
#
_symmetry.space_group_name_H-M   'P 1'
#
loop_
_entity.id
_entity.type
_entity.pdbx_description
1 polymer ?
#
loop_
_entity_poly.entity_id
_entity_poly.type
_entity_poly.pdbx_seq_one_letter_code
_entity_poly.pdbx_strand_id
1 'polypeptide(L)'
;MVLLVDTSPALFKKQLLNSIQNKNIHSIDYLILTHTHFDHAGNAAIIKEKYAAKVIVHRNEAEYLLTGNSPVPAGTNSFTKWLVKHPGALAAKYYTYKGCKADMLVSDVIEMPVKNAQIKIIHTPGHSAGSVSVIIDEEIALVGDTLFGTYPGSCFPPFADDVPQLIRSWGILLDTGCKYFYPAHGGVIHRSLLEEAFKNRSKIPSPSPSH
;
A
#
# COMPACT_ATOMS: atom_id res chain seq x y z
N MET A 1 18.03 -12.67 4.43
CA MET A 1 17.32 -11.80 3.48
C MET A 1 16.49 -10.82 4.29
N VAL A 2 16.54 -9.53 3.95
CA VAL A 2 15.78 -8.46 4.59
C VAL A 2 14.84 -7.86 3.54
N LEU A 3 13.56 -7.81 3.88
CA LEU A 3 12.51 -7.17 3.10
C LEU A 3 12.07 -5.91 3.82
N LEU A 4 11.98 -4.80 3.11
CA LEU A 4 11.34 -3.58 3.57
C LEU A 4 10.04 -3.38 2.78
N VAL A 5 8.95 -3.10 3.46
CA VAL A 5 7.67 -2.77 2.83
C VAL A 5 7.36 -1.31 3.09
N ASP A 6 7.22 -0.54 2.02
CA ASP A 6 7.03 0.92 2.01
C ASP A 6 8.15 1.73 2.68
N THR A 7 8.13 3.07 2.53
CA THR A 7 9.26 3.90 2.96
C THR A 7 8.90 5.18 3.73
N SER A 8 7.67 5.58 3.83
CA SER A 8 7.23 6.88 4.37
C SER A 8 7.40 8.08 3.40
N PRO A 9 6.79 9.24 3.70
CA PRO A 9 7.00 10.49 2.96
C PRO A 9 8.46 10.90 2.92
N ALA A 10 8.89 11.57 1.84
CA ALA A 10 10.27 12.04 1.66
C ALA A 10 10.78 12.93 2.81
N LEU A 11 9.87 13.67 3.43
CA LEU A 11 10.16 14.54 4.59
C LEU A 11 10.71 13.74 5.79
N PHE A 12 10.27 12.48 5.96
CA PHE A 12 10.69 11.61 7.08
C PHE A 12 11.91 10.74 6.78
N LYS A 13 12.66 11.05 5.71
CA LYS A 13 13.87 10.33 5.32
C LYS A 13 14.82 10.05 6.49
N LYS A 14 15.12 11.09 7.31
CA LYS A 14 16.06 10.95 8.43
C LYS A 14 15.55 9.97 9.48
N GLN A 15 14.27 10.04 9.81
CA GLN A 15 13.64 9.11 10.76
C GLN A 15 13.67 7.67 10.25
N LEU A 16 13.33 7.45 8.96
CA LEU A 16 13.40 6.14 8.34
C LEU A 16 14.81 5.54 8.43
N LEU A 17 15.82 6.28 7.99
CA LEU A 17 17.20 5.81 8.00
C LEU A 17 17.71 5.54 9.40
N ASN A 18 17.39 6.38 10.37
CA ASN A 18 17.74 6.17 11.78
C ASN A 18 17.04 4.91 12.34
N SER A 19 15.76 4.69 12.01
CA SER A 19 15.03 3.51 12.44
C SER A 19 15.64 2.21 11.90
N ILE A 20 16.07 2.20 10.64
CA ILE A 20 16.78 1.07 10.02
C ILE A 20 18.12 0.83 10.73
N GLN A 21 18.88 1.88 10.97
CA GLN A 21 20.18 1.81 11.65
C GLN A 21 20.05 1.32 13.10
N ASN A 22 19.09 1.84 13.86
CA ASN A 22 18.84 1.45 15.26
C ASN A 22 18.42 -0.02 15.40
N LYS A 23 17.92 -0.63 14.33
CA LYS A 23 17.61 -2.07 14.26
C LYS A 23 18.81 -2.92 13.80
N ASN A 24 20.00 -2.31 13.65
CA ASN A 24 21.21 -2.95 13.12
C ASN A 24 21.01 -3.61 11.73
N ILE A 25 20.14 -3.04 10.90
CA ILE A 25 19.91 -3.50 9.53
C ILE A 25 20.96 -2.86 8.62
N HIS A 26 21.90 -3.65 8.11
CA HIS A 26 23.01 -3.20 7.28
C HIS A 26 22.78 -3.42 5.78
N SER A 27 21.85 -4.28 5.41
CA SER A 27 21.45 -4.54 4.02
C SER A 27 19.93 -4.68 3.91
N ILE A 28 19.39 -4.31 2.78
CA ILE A 28 17.98 -4.53 2.40
C ILE A 28 18.04 -5.19 1.03
N ASP A 29 17.58 -6.43 0.94
CA ASP A 29 17.62 -7.19 -0.31
C ASP A 29 16.51 -6.70 -1.28
N TYR A 30 15.32 -6.47 -0.72
CA TYR A 30 14.16 -6.01 -1.49
C TYR A 30 13.41 -4.91 -0.77
N LEU A 31 12.99 -3.91 -1.54
CA LEU A 31 11.98 -2.93 -1.18
C LEU A 31 10.70 -3.27 -1.95
N ILE A 32 9.65 -3.63 -1.25
CA ILE A 32 8.32 -3.88 -1.80
C ILE A 32 7.49 -2.63 -1.55
N LEU A 33 6.97 -2.01 -2.60
CA LEU A 33 6.03 -0.89 -2.48
C LEU A 33 4.62 -1.43 -2.64
N THR A 34 3.77 -1.21 -1.62
CA THR A 34 2.36 -1.58 -1.69
C THR A 34 1.65 -0.80 -2.80
N HIS A 35 2.02 0.46 -2.98
CA HIS A 35 1.67 1.35 -4.08
C HIS A 35 2.61 2.56 -4.08
N THR A 36 2.42 3.53 -4.97
CA THR A 36 3.42 4.59 -5.18
C THR A 36 3.01 5.97 -4.68
N HIS A 37 1.99 6.09 -3.83
CA HIS A 37 1.71 7.39 -3.22
C HIS A 37 2.91 7.88 -2.41
N PHE A 38 3.02 9.20 -2.27
CA PHE A 38 4.18 9.90 -1.71
C PHE A 38 4.57 9.45 -0.31
N ASP A 39 3.61 9.01 0.47
CA ASP A 39 3.80 8.54 1.85
C ASP A 39 4.21 7.07 1.97
N HIS A 40 4.19 6.32 0.86
CA HIS A 40 4.69 4.95 0.73
C HIS A 40 6.02 4.90 -0.04
N ALA A 41 6.12 5.59 -1.16
CA ALA A 41 7.27 5.54 -2.04
C ALA A 41 8.26 6.70 -1.89
N GLY A 42 7.97 7.68 -1.01
CA GLY A 42 8.72 8.94 -0.91
C GLY A 42 10.22 8.81 -0.70
N ASN A 43 10.69 7.70 -0.12
CA ASN A 43 12.11 7.42 0.08
C ASN A 43 12.63 6.22 -0.71
N ALA A 44 11.87 5.70 -1.69
CA ALA A 44 12.26 4.51 -2.46
C ALA A 44 13.60 4.66 -3.15
N ALA A 45 13.85 5.79 -3.82
CA ALA A 45 15.12 6.06 -4.50
C ALA A 45 16.31 6.02 -3.54
N ILE A 46 16.16 6.57 -2.32
CA ILE A 46 17.27 6.60 -1.34
C ILE A 46 17.55 5.21 -0.75
N ILE A 47 16.49 4.41 -0.51
CA ILE A 47 16.66 3.03 -0.04
C ILE A 47 17.36 2.20 -1.12
N LYS A 48 16.92 2.33 -2.38
CA LYS A 48 17.56 1.67 -3.52
C LYS A 48 19.04 2.05 -3.64
N GLU A 49 19.37 3.33 -3.60
CA GLU A 49 20.74 3.82 -3.73
C GLU A 49 21.63 3.40 -2.55
N LYS A 50 21.13 3.54 -1.33
CA LYS A 50 21.94 3.31 -0.12
C LYS A 50 22.20 1.83 0.17
N TYR A 51 21.21 0.98 -0.08
CA TYR A 51 21.26 -0.45 0.28
C TYR A 51 21.39 -1.37 -0.93
N ALA A 52 21.41 -0.84 -2.16
CA ALA A 52 21.34 -1.60 -3.41
C ALA A 52 20.09 -2.53 -3.45
N ALA A 53 19.02 -2.13 -2.77
CA ALA A 53 17.78 -2.89 -2.67
C ALA A 53 17.10 -3.02 -4.04
N LYS A 54 16.61 -4.22 -4.37
CA LYS A 54 15.78 -4.42 -5.57
C LYS A 54 14.36 -3.93 -5.27
N VAL A 55 13.88 -2.98 -6.07
CA VAL A 55 12.55 -2.39 -5.90
C VAL A 55 11.50 -3.19 -6.64
N ILE A 56 10.48 -3.64 -5.93
CA ILE A 56 9.32 -4.38 -6.44
C ILE A 56 8.09 -3.50 -6.35
N VAL A 57 7.34 -3.40 -7.45
CA VAL A 57 6.08 -2.66 -7.52
C VAL A 57 5.14 -3.30 -8.53
N HIS A 58 3.84 -3.06 -8.42
CA HIS A 58 2.90 -3.50 -9.46
C HIS A 58 3.14 -2.75 -10.77
N ARG A 59 2.92 -3.42 -11.92
CA ARG A 59 3.14 -2.82 -13.25
C ARG A 59 2.42 -1.50 -13.47
N ASN A 60 1.20 -1.37 -12.93
CA ASN A 60 0.38 -0.15 -13.06
C ASN A 60 0.94 1.05 -12.29
N GLU A 61 1.88 0.83 -11.37
CA GLU A 61 2.54 1.84 -10.55
C GLU A 61 3.94 2.22 -11.06
N ALA A 62 4.48 1.46 -12.03
CA ALA A 62 5.87 1.58 -12.44
C ALA A 62 6.24 2.96 -12.99
N GLU A 63 5.36 3.57 -13.78
CA GLU A 63 5.57 4.90 -14.36
C GLU A 63 5.48 6.00 -13.27
N TYR A 64 4.56 5.86 -12.33
CA TYR A 64 4.46 6.79 -11.19
C TYR A 64 5.70 6.74 -10.32
N LEU A 65 6.24 5.54 -10.05
CA LEU A 65 7.50 5.38 -9.33
C LEU A 65 8.68 5.99 -10.10
N LEU A 66 8.74 5.79 -11.42
CA LEU A 66 9.81 6.31 -12.26
C LEU A 66 9.85 7.83 -12.25
N THR A 67 8.69 8.45 -12.36
CA THR A 67 8.56 9.92 -12.40
C THR A 67 8.55 10.56 -11.00
N GLY A 68 8.24 9.78 -9.96
CA GLY A 68 8.03 10.30 -8.59
C GLY A 68 6.78 11.15 -8.44
N ASN A 69 5.77 10.91 -9.29
CA ASN A 69 4.54 11.68 -9.33
C ASN A 69 3.32 10.76 -9.46
N SER A 70 2.79 10.32 -8.31
CA SER A 70 1.57 9.52 -8.27
C SER A 70 0.31 10.39 -8.24
N PRO A 71 -0.79 9.94 -8.86
CA PRO A 71 -2.08 10.59 -8.71
C PRO A 71 -2.50 10.70 -7.24
N VAL A 72 -3.23 11.74 -6.89
CA VAL A 72 -3.89 11.82 -5.58
C VAL A 72 -5.12 10.92 -5.62
N PRO A 73 -5.31 10.00 -4.66
CA PRO A 73 -6.43 9.08 -4.69
C PRO A 73 -7.77 9.81 -4.47
N ALA A 74 -8.83 9.28 -5.04
CA ALA A 74 -10.17 9.83 -4.87
C ALA A 74 -10.63 9.71 -3.41
N GLY A 75 -11.36 10.72 -2.91
CA GLY A 75 -11.97 10.67 -1.59
C GLY A 75 -13.17 9.71 -1.57
N THR A 76 -13.33 8.95 -0.50
CA THR A 76 -14.46 8.00 -0.34
C THR A 76 -15.67 8.58 0.36
N ASN A 77 -15.53 9.72 1.04
CA ASN A 77 -16.62 10.43 1.72
C ASN A 77 -16.66 11.91 1.33
N SER A 78 -17.71 12.63 1.71
CA SER A 78 -17.92 14.03 1.33
C SER A 78 -16.76 14.95 1.75
N PHE A 79 -16.17 14.73 2.92
CA PHE A 79 -15.06 15.53 3.43
C PHE A 79 -13.79 15.29 2.60
N THR A 80 -13.41 14.02 2.39
CA THR A 80 -12.21 13.67 1.60
C THR A 80 -12.36 14.03 0.13
N LYS A 81 -13.57 13.91 -0.44
CA LYS A 81 -13.88 14.41 -1.80
C LYS A 81 -13.68 15.93 -1.91
N TRP A 82 -14.13 16.67 -0.90
CA TRP A 82 -13.91 18.12 -0.85
C TRP A 82 -12.42 18.45 -0.72
N LEU A 83 -11.69 17.73 0.14
CA LEU A 83 -10.24 17.91 0.33
C LEU A 83 -9.44 17.68 -0.95
N VAL A 84 -9.78 16.64 -1.71
CA VAL A 84 -9.12 16.34 -3.01
C VAL A 84 -9.44 17.39 -4.07
N LYS A 85 -10.67 17.93 -4.07
CA LYS A 85 -11.10 18.99 -5.02
C LYS A 85 -10.42 20.34 -4.77
N HIS A 86 -10.02 20.62 -3.53
CA HIS A 86 -9.46 21.89 -3.12
C HIS A 86 -8.06 21.72 -2.52
N PRO A 87 -7.13 21.03 -3.23
CA PRO A 87 -5.75 20.97 -2.79
C PRO A 87 -5.19 22.39 -2.82
N GLY A 88 -4.81 22.92 -1.67
CA GLY A 88 -4.06 24.17 -1.68
C GLY A 88 -2.82 24.02 -2.58
N ALA A 89 -2.42 25.08 -3.29
CA ALA A 89 -1.26 25.06 -4.19
C ALA A 89 0.05 24.54 -3.53
N LEU A 90 0.12 24.58 -2.22
CA LEU A 90 1.21 23.98 -1.43
C LEU A 90 1.17 22.43 -1.42
N ALA A 91 0.00 21.83 -1.57
CA ALA A 91 -0.15 20.37 -1.46
C ALA A 91 0.56 19.63 -2.61
N ALA A 92 0.49 20.13 -3.84
CA ALA A 92 1.12 19.48 -5.00
C ALA A 92 2.62 19.22 -4.81
N LYS A 93 3.34 20.10 -4.13
CA LYS A 93 4.77 19.94 -3.84
C LYS A 93 5.07 18.79 -2.86
N TYR A 94 4.13 18.42 -2.02
CA TYR A 94 4.28 17.34 -1.04
C TYR A 94 3.94 15.96 -1.61
N TYR A 95 3.25 15.90 -2.74
CA TYR A 95 2.86 14.65 -3.41
C TYR A 95 3.93 14.12 -4.39
N THR A 96 4.99 14.90 -4.65
CA THR A 96 6.11 14.48 -5.51
C THR A 96 7.33 14.07 -4.69
N TYR A 97 8.10 13.12 -5.20
CA TYR A 97 9.31 12.60 -4.57
C TYR A 97 10.37 12.27 -5.64
N LYS A 98 11.60 11.94 -5.22
CA LYS A 98 12.65 11.48 -6.14
C LYS A 98 12.26 10.11 -6.69
N GLY A 99 11.94 10.03 -7.98
CA GLY A 99 11.60 8.79 -8.64
C GLY A 99 12.79 7.83 -8.77
N CYS A 100 12.47 6.56 -8.98
CA CYS A 100 13.46 5.53 -9.33
C CYS A 100 12.81 4.43 -10.19
N LYS A 101 13.65 3.69 -10.93
CA LYS A 101 13.19 2.56 -11.74
C LYS A 101 12.93 1.35 -10.85
N ALA A 102 11.79 0.68 -11.03
CA ALA A 102 11.54 -0.64 -10.46
C ALA A 102 12.47 -1.70 -11.07
N ASP A 103 12.88 -2.68 -10.29
CA ASP A 103 13.69 -3.82 -10.73
C ASP A 103 12.83 -5.03 -11.05
N MET A 104 11.69 -5.17 -10.39
CA MET A 104 10.73 -6.25 -10.61
C MET A 104 9.30 -5.69 -10.64
N LEU A 105 8.50 -6.24 -11.55
CA LEU A 105 7.09 -5.84 -11.71
C LEU A 105 6.16 -6.98 -11.32
N VAL A 106 5.25 -6.71 -10.39
CA VAL A 106 4.13 -7.59 -10.07
C VAL A 106 3.04 -7.41 -11.12
N SER A 107 2.44 -8.49 -11.57
CA SER A 107 1.27 -8.45 -12.45
C SER A 107 0.03 -9.00 -11.75
N ASP A 108 0.21 -10.06 -11.00
CA ASP A 108 -0.86 -10.78 -10.29
C ASP A 108 -0.33 -11.30 -8.95
N VAL A 109 0.47 -12.37 -8.96
CA VAL A 109 1.09 -12.95 -7.77
C VAL A 109 2.59 -13.17 -8.01
N ILE A 110 3.40 -12.86 -7.00
CA ILE A 110 4.82 -13.24 -6.94
C ILE A 110 5.09 -13.96 -5.62
N GLU A 111 5.73 -15.13 -5.69
CA GLU A 111 6.29 -15.80 -4.53
C GLU A 111 7.76 -15.41 -4.34
N MET A 112 8.11 -15.02 -3.12
CA MET A 112 9.47 -14.61 -2.79
C MET A 112 10.30 -15.82 -2.33
N PRO A 113 11.54 -16.00 -2.82
CA PRO A 113 12.39 -17.13 -2.46
C PRO A 113 13.02 -16.96 -1.06
N VAL A 114 12.19 -17.04 -0.02
CA VAL A 114 12.63 -16.93 1.39
C VAL A 114 12.76 -18.32 2.01
N LYS A 115 13.89 -18.57 2.67
CA LYS A 115 14.03 -19.79 3.50
C LYS A 115 13.19 -19.65 4.76
N ASN A 116 12.48 -20.70 5.13
CA ASN A 116 11.71 -20.81 6.39
C ASN A 116 10.54 -19.83 6.53
N ALA A 117 10.08 -19.20 5.45
CA ALA A 117 8.86 -18.39 5.44
C ALA A 117 8.23 -18.43 4.04
N GLN A 118 6.93 -18.47 3.96
CA GLN A 118 6.20 -18.35 2.72
C GLN A 118 5.77 -16.90 2.55
N ILE A 119 6.33 -16.20 1.56
CA ILE A 119 6.00 -14.80 1.29
C ILE A 119 5.45 -14.68 -0.12
N LYS A 120 4.22 -14.17 -0.24
CA LYS A 120 3.53 -13.89 -1.49
C LYS A 120 3.23 -12.40 -1.59
N ILE A 121 3.43 -11.80 -2.76
CA ILE A 121 2.95 -10.46 -3.09
C ILE A 121 1.76 -10.66 -4.01
N ILE A 122 0.58 -10.19 -3.61
CA ILE A 122 -0.67 -10.37 -4.35
C ILE A 122 -1.25 -9.03 -4.77
N HIS A 123 -1.90 -8.97 -5.93
CA HIS A 123 -2.58 -7.77 -6.40
C HIS A 123 -3.88 -7.56 -5.63
N THR A 124 -4.02 -6.40 -4.99
CA THR A 124 -5.19 -6.00 -4.18
C THR A 124 -5.63 -4.58 -4.55
N PRO A 125 -6.10 -4.36 -5.80
CA PRO A 125 -6.41 -3.04 -6.33
C PRO A 125 -7.64 -2.41 -5.70
N GLY A 126 -7.79 -1.09 -5.90
CA GLY A 126 -8.97 -0.32 -5.51
C GLY A 126 -8.62 0.95 -4.75
N HIS A 127 -7.64 0.92 -3.84
CA HIS A 127 -7.05 2.16 -3.31
C HIS A 127 -6.29 2.89 -4.43
N SER A 128 -5.40 2.19 -5.11
CA SER A 128 -4.87 2.53 -6.43
C SER A 128 -5.02 1.33 -7.38
N ALA A 129 -4.83 1.55 -8.69
CA ALA A 129 -4.93 0.49 -9.70
C ALA A 129 -3.84 -0.58 -9.56
N GLY A 130 -2.73 -0.27 -8.90
CA GLY A 130 -1.59 -1.17 -8.71
C GLY A 130 -1.32 -1.51 -7.24
N SER A 131 -2.26 -1.31 -6.33
CA SER A 131 -2.09 -1.70 -4.93
C SER A 131 -1.82 -3.19 -4.80
N VAL A 132 -0.82 -3.56 -3.98
CA VAL A 132 -0.49 -4.94 -3.64
C VAL A 132 -0.45 -5.14 -2.13
N SER A 133 -0.63 -6.39 -1.71
CA SER A 133 -0.45 -6.81 -0.32
C SER A 133 0.62 -7.89 -0.21
N VAL A 134 1.36 -7.89 0.89
CA VAL A 134 2.40 -8.88 1.19
C VAL A 134 1.87 -9.86 2.23
N ILE A 135 1.74 -11.12 1.85
CA ILE A 135 1.24 -12.21 2.67
C ILE A 135 2.41 -12.97 3.25
N ILE A 136 2.40 -13.22 4.54
CA ILE A 136 3.47 -13.91 5.26
C ILE A 136 2.86 -15.11 5.99
N ASP A 137 3.30 -16.31 5.61
CA ASP A 137 2.95 -17.62 6.22
C ASP A 137 1.42 -17.87 6.31
N GLU A 138 0.64 -17.22 5.42
CA GLU A 138 -0.85 -17.25 5.44
C GLU A 138 -1.45 -16.83 6.80
N GLU A 139 -0.67 -16.14 7.62
CA GLU A 139 -1.08 -15.65 8.94
C GLU A 139 -1.16 -14.12 9.01
N ILE A 140 -0.20 -13.43 8.37
CA ILE A 140 -0.07 -11.97 8.41
C ILE A 140 -0.13 -11.42 7.00
N ALA A 141 -0.87 -10.31 6.81
CA ALA A 141 -0.88 -9.52 5.59
C ALA A 141 -0.47 -8.06 5.86
N LEU A 142 0.55 -7.57 5.15
CA LEU A 142 0.87 -6.14 5.10
C LEU A 142 0.11 -5.58 3.91
N VAL A 143 -0.90 -4.75 4.16
CA VAL A 143 -1.94 -4.44 3.16
C VAL A 143 -1.91 -3.00 2.62
N GLY A 144 -0.90 -2.22 3.01
CA GLY A 144 -0.82 -0.81 2.63
C GLY A 144 -2.13 -0.09 2.95
N ASP A 145 -2.69 0.58 1.95
CA ASP A 145 -3.91 1.37 2.05
C ASP A 145 -5.17 0.64 1.53
N THR A 146 -5.06 -0.67 1.29
CA THR A 146 -6.24 -1.52 1.02
C THR A 146 -7.16 -1.59 2.24
N LEU A 147 -6.61 -1.40 3.45
CA LEU A 147 -7.33 -1.26 4.71
C LEU A 147 -6.77 -0.09 5.52
N PHE A 148 -7.57 0.47 6.42
CA PHE A 148 -7.17 1.52 7.37
C PHE A 148 -7.58 1.14 8.79
N GLY A 149 -6.62 1.19 9.72
CA GLY A 149 -6.83 0.91 11.15
C GLY A 149 -6.89 2.16 12.03
N THR A 150 -7.22 3.32 11.47
CA THR A 150 -7.20 4.61 12.19
C THR A 150 -8.43 4.85 13.05
N TYR A 151 -9.55 4.21 12.72
CA TYR A 151 -10.81 4.40 13.46
C TYR A 151 -11.24 3.09 14.12
N PRO A 152 -11.54 3.10 15.44
CA PRO A 152 -12.05 1.90 16.12
C PRO A 152 -13.30 1.36 15.44
N GLY A 153 -13.33 0.05 15.21
CA GLY A 153 -14.47 -0.63 14.58
C GLY A 153 -14.61 -0.41 13.06
N SER A 154 -13.63 0.22 12.41
CA SER A 154 -13.64 0.42 10.96
C SER A 154 -12.30 0.05 10.35
N CYS A 155 -12.35 -0.60 9.18
CA CYS A 155 -11.16 -0.84 8.34
C CYS A 155 -11.26 -0.13 6.98
N PHE A 156 -12.23 0.77 6.80
CA PHE A 156 -12.51 1.40 5.51
C PHE A 156 -11.61 2.61 5.27
N PRO A 157 -10.87 2.65 4.14
CA PRO A 157 -9.97 3.76 3.80
C PRO A 157 -10.74 5.06 3.49
N PRO A 158 -10.21 6.22 3.90
CA PRO A 158 -10.78 7.53 3.57
C PRO A 158 -10.57 7.91 2.10
N PHE A 159 -9.67 7.22 1.38
CA PHE A 159 -9.34 7.42 -0.01
C PHE A 159 -9.30 6.09 -0.76
N ALA A 160 -9.88 6.04 -1.95
CA ALA A 160 -9.78 4.91 -2.87
C ALA A 160 -10.28 5.34 -4.26
N ASP A 161 -9.60 4.94 -5.31
CA ASP A 161 -9.96 5.27 -6.69
C ASP A 161 -11.17 4.46 -7.17
N ASP A 162 -11.26 3.20 -6.75
CA ASP A 162 -12.36 2.28 -7.09
C ASP A 162 -12.83 1.52 -5.85
N VAL A 163 -13.87 2.02 -5.19
CA VAL A 163 -14.45 1.39 -4.00
C VAL A 163 -15.00 0.00 -4.26
N PRO A 164 -15.76 -0.27 -5.33
CA PRO A 164 -16.16 -1.64 -5.69
C PRO A 164 -14.98 -2.59 -5.83
N GLN A 165 -13.89 -2.18 -6.48
CA GLN A 165 -12.68 -3.00 -6.63
C GLN A 165 -11.98 -3.22 -5.28
N LEU A 166 -11.90 -2.19 -4.43
CA LEU A 166 -11.37 -2.29 -3.09
C LEU A 166 -12.10 -3.37 -2.26
N ILE A 167 -13.43 -3.39 -2.33
CA ILE A 167 -14.24 -4.41 -1.62
C ILE A 167 -13.97 -5.81 -2.19
N ARG A 168 -13.79 -5.97 -3.50
CA ARG A 168 -13.37 -7.27 -4.07
C ARG A 168 -11.99 -7.69 -3.54
N SER A 169 -11.05 -6.75 -3.42
CA SER A 169 -9.73 -7.01 -2.83
C SER A 169 -9.80 -7.44 -1.36
N TRP A 170 -10.79 -6.98 -0.59
CA TRP A 170 -11.04 -7.51 0.76
C TRP A 170 -11.42 -8.99 0.75
N GLY A 171 -12.21 -9.44 -0.24
CA GLY A 171 -12.49 -10.86 -0.45
C GLY A 171 -11.20 -11.64 -0.73
N ILE A 172 -10.34 -11.14 -1.63
CA ILE A 172 -9.03 -11.75 -1.93
C ILE A 172 -8.19 -11.85 -0.65
N LEU A 173 -8.14 -10.82 0.19
CA LEU A 173 -7.42 -10.84 1.46
C LEU A 173 -7.99 -11.88 2.43
N LEU A 174 -9.30 -12.03 2.51
CA LEU A 174 -9.95 -13.06 3.33
C LEU A 174 -9.64 -14.47 2.82
N ASP A 175 -9.53 -14.68 1.51
CA ASP A 175 -9.21 -15.97 0.91
C ASP A 175 -7.76 -16.43 1.19
N THR A 176 -6.87 -15.52 1.62
CA THR A 176 -5.48 -15.86 2.00
C THR A 176 -5.37 -16.66 3.29
N GLY A 177 -6.40 -16.76 4.11
CA GLY A 177 -6.33 -17.39 5.43
C GLY A 177 -5.74 -16.50 6.54
N CYS A 178 -5.17 -15.34 6.23
CA CYS A 178 -4.54 -14.45 7.20
C CYS A 178 -5.47 -14.07 8.35
N LYS A 179 -4.90 -14.00 9.55
CA LYS A 179 -5.61 -13.62 10.79
C LYS A 179 -5.44 -12.15 11.13
N TYR A 180 -4.28 -11.59 10.75
CA TYR A 180 -3.88 -10.22 11.09
C TYR A 180 -3.54 -9.44 9.83
N PHE A 181 -4.14 -8.26 9.70
CA PHE A 181 -3.89 -7.33 8.60
C PHE A 181 -3.25 -6.07 9.16
N TYR A 182 -2.08 -5.73 8.64
CA TYR A 182 -1.30 -4.55 9.03
C TYR A 182 -1.43 -3.50 7.94
N PRO A 183 -2.31 -2.50 8.11
CA PRO A 183 -2.38 -1.36 7.20
C PRO A 183 -1.20 -0.43 7.41
N ALA A 184 -0.93 0.44 6.45
CA ALA A 184 0.09 1.48 6.60
C ALA A 184 -0.35 2.56 7.59
N HIS A 185 -1.67 2.76 7.74
CA HIS A 185 -2.23 3.77 8.63
C HIS A 185 -3.08 3.14 9.73
N GLY A 186 -2.68 3.40 11.00
CA GLY A 186 -3.40 2.96 12.19
C GLY A 186 -2.92 1.64 12.78
N GLY A 187 -3.78 0.98 13.53
CA GLY A 187 -3.47 -0.27 14.23
C GLY A 187 -3.77 -1.51 13.40
N VAL A 188 -3.33 -2.68 13.92
CA VAL A 188 -3.62 -3.98 13.33
C VAL A 188 -5.13 -4.25 13.28
N ILE A 189 -5.57 -4.85 12.18
CA ILE A 189 -6.94 -5.25 11.93
C ILE A 189 -7.03 -6.77 12.07
N HIS A 190 -7.91 -7.25 12.93
CA HIS A 190 -8.20 -8.67 13.07
C HIS A 190 -9.15 -9.14 11.98
N ARG A 191 -9.00 -10.39 11.55
CA ARG A 191 -9.82 -11.02 10.52
C ARG A 191 -11.33 -10.81 10.74
N SER A 192 -11.79 -10.96 11.97
CA SER A 192 -13.23 -10.80 12.30
C SER A 192 -13.79 -9.42 11.91
N LEU A 193 -13.01 -8.35 12.11
CA LEU A 193 -13.42 -7.00 11.71
C LEU A 193 -13.50 -6.86 10.19
N LEU A 194 -12.55 -7.44 9.45
CA LEU A 194 -12.58 -7.43 7.99
C LEU A 194 -13.75 -8.27 7.44
N GLU A 195 -14.03 -9.43 8.02
CA GLU A 195 -15.18 -10.28 7.65
C GLU A 195 -16.51 -9.55 7.83
N GLU A 196 -16.69 -8.88 8.97
CA GLU A 196 -17.88 -8.07 9.24
C GLU A 196 -18.01 -6.91 8.23
N ALA A 197 -16.94 -6.17 8.03
CA ALA A 197 -16.90 -5.05 7.08
C ALA A 197 -17.18 -5.50 5.64
N PHE A 198 -16.61 -6.62 5.20
CA PHE A 198 -16.83 -7.20 3.89
C PHE A 198 -18.30 -7.65 3.71
N LYS A 199 -18.85 -8.38 4.70
CA LYS A 199 -20.26 -8.82 4.68
C LYS A 199 -21.23 -7.65 4.56
N ASN A 200 -20.95 -6.54 5.23
CA ASN A 200 -21.80 -5.37 5.22
C ASN A 200 -21.73 -4.60 3.90
N ARG A 201 -20.57 -4.58 3.23
CA ARG A 201 -20.33 -3.78 2.03
C ARG A 201 -20.52 -4.55 0.72
N SER A 202 -20.28 -5.87 0.69
CA SER A 202 -20.48 -6.71 -0.50
C SER A 202 -21.96 -6.85 -0.89
N LYS A 203 -22.89 -6.52 0.01
CA LYS A 203 -24.34 -6.54 -0.24
C LYS A 203 -24.87 -5.25 -0.88
N ILE A 204 -24.07 -4.19 -0.95
CA ILE A 204 -24.49 -2.91 -1.54
C ILE A 204 -24.36 -3.06 -3.06
N PRO A 205 -25.45 -2.95 -3.85
CA PRO A 205 -25.35 -2.97 -5.31
C PRO A 205 -24.43 -1.83 -5.77
N SER A 206 -23.60 -2.11 -6.77
CA SER A 206 -22.81 -1.07 -7.43
C SER A 206 -23.77 0.04 -7.93
N PRO A 207 -23.48 1.33 -7.73
CA PRO A 207 -24.27 2.38 -8.36
C PRO A 207 -24.27 2.14 -9.88
N SER A 208 -25.47 2.16 -10.47
CA SER A 208 -25.63 2.04 -11.92
C SER A 208 -24.77 3.13 -12.59
N PRO A 209 -24.10 2.83 -13.71
CA PRO A 209 -23.38 3.86 -14.44
C PRO A 209 -24.35 4.96 -14.81
N SER A 210 -24.08 6.18 -14.36
CA SER A 210 -24.80 7.38 -14.83
C SER A 210 -24.50 7.55 -16.32
N HIS A 211 -25.53 7.40 -17.12
CA HIS A 211 -25.52 7.67 -18.56
C HIS A 211 -25.21 9.14 -18.85
#